data_7f841395da134ac9d40c4df783354cf0
#
_entry.id   7f841395da134ac9d40c4df783354cf0
#
_cell.length_a   1.000
_cell.length_b   1.000
_cell.length_c   1.000
_cell.angle_alpha   90.00
_cell.angle_beta   90.00
_cell.angle_gamma   90.00
#
_symmetry.space_group_name_H-M   'P 1'
#
loop_
_entity.id
_entity.type
_entity.pdbx_description
1 polymer ?
#
loop_
_entity_poly.entity_id
_entity_poly.type
_entity_poly.pdbx_seq_one_letter_code
_entity_poly.pdbx_strand_id
1 'polypeptide(L)'
;GCVTGASAQEAAETAAPDIPAAATPSTGDYFGGLTRPLTFDRMIPPYALEVTFNKTTHVIFPSAIRYVDLGSADLLAAKADGTENVLRVKAALRDFSRESNLSVITEDGAYYTFNVKYADEPVKLSVEMTDFLHDGEAVNRPNNALEIYMEELGSESPLLVKLIMRSIYKNDRREVKHIGCKRFGIQYLLKGIYSHNGLLYFHLQLKNSSNVPFEVDHLTFKIADKKVAKRTAIQEQVIRPLRAHNNVQVIRGKSSERMVFTLPKFTIPDDKHLVVELYEKEGGRHQTFTVENADLVHAEVINELKVK
;
A
#
# COMPACT_ATOMS: atom_id res chain seq x y z
N GLY A 1 36.37 -56.68 77.07
CA GLY A 1 35.60 -55.73 76.49
C GLY A 1 35.91 -55.46 75.02
N CYS A 2 35.02 -55.61 74.17
CA CYS A 2 35.22 -55.40 72.73
C CYS A 2 35.00 -53.95 72.34
N VAL A 3 35.90 -53.43 71.53
CA VAL A 3 35.82 -52.12 70.88
C VAL A 3 35.25 -52.34 69.48
N THR A 4 34.18 -51.66 69.14
CA THR A 4 33.71 -51.59 67.78
C THR A 4 33.87 -50.18 67.23
N GLY A 5 34.75 -50.06 66.27
CA GLY A 5 34.93 -48.80 65.51
C GLY A 5 33.86 -48.63 64.47
N ALA A 6 33.27 -47.47 64.43
CA ALA A 6 32.39 -47.04 63.32
C ALA A 6 33.21 -46.17 62.35
N SER A 7 33.33 -46.61 61.13
CA SER A 7 33.95 -45.85 60.09
C SER A 7 32.86 -44.94 59.43
N ALA A 8 33.09 -43.66 59.47
CA ALA A 8 32.28 -42.68 58.69
C ALA A 8 32.69 -42.80 57.23
N GLN A 9 31.70 -43.04 56.42
CA GLN A 9 31.85 -43.04 54.94
C GLN A 9 31.56 -41.63 54.44
N GLU A 10 32.57 -40.97 53.91
CA GLU A 10 32.55 -39.65 53.34
C GLU A 10 31.88 -39.79 51.96
N ALA A 11 30.74 -39.17 51.81
CA ALA A 11 30.03 -39.10 50.55
C ALA A 11 30.76 -38.09 49.66
N ALA A 12 31.37 -38.60 48.56
CA ALA A 12 31.93 -37.75 47.53
C ALA A 12 30.76 -37.07 46.72
N GLU A 13 30.68 -35.81 46.88
CA GLU A 13 29.80 -34.94 46.06
C GLU A 13 30.39 -34.85 44.68
N THR A 14 29.77 -35.56 43.72
CA THR A 14 30.13 -35.46 42.29
C THR A 14 29.63 -34.13 41.78
N ALA A 15 30.53 -33.18 41.62
CA ALA A 15 30.27 -31.94 40.87
C ALA A 15 29.83 -32.27 39.44
N ALA A 16 28.66 -31.74 39.04
CA ALA A 16 28.20 -31.81 37.66
C ALA A 16 29.23 -31.13 36.73
N PRO A 17 29.49 -31.69 35.52
CA PRO A 17 30.41 -31.05 34.63
C PRO A 17 29.87 -29.69 34.21
N ASP A 18 30.68 -28.64 34.35
CA ASP A 18 30.50 -27.33 33.78
C ASP A 18 30.32 -27.48 32.26
N ILE A 19 29.09 -27.35 31.79
CA ILE A 19 28.82 -27.22 30.39
C ILE A 19 29.26 -25.80 30.04
N PRO A 20 30.31 -25.62 29.20
CA PRO A 20 30.67 -24.28 28.78
C PRO A 20 29.46 -23.68 28.05
N ALA A 21 29.01 -22.51 28.49
CA ALA A 21 27.99 -21.75 27.80
C ALA A 21 28.42 -21.63 26.34
N ALA A 22 27.59 -22.17 25.43
CA ALA A 22 27.84 -22.07 24.02
C ALA A 22 28.06 -20.60 23.69
N ALA A 23 29.27 -20.25 23.28
CA ALA A 23 29.58 -18.91 22.81
C ALA A 23 28.60 -18.59 21.69
N THR A 24 27.75 -17.62 21.91
CA THR A 24 26.87 -17.07 20.87
C THR A 24 27.79 -16.61 19.74
N PRO A 25 27.70 -17.17 18.52
CA PRO A 25 28.54 -16.72 17.43
C PRO A 25 28.28 -15.25 17.19
N SER A 26 29.30 -14.40 17.32
CA SER A 26 29.18 -12.99 17.01
C SER A 26 28.94 -12.90 15.49
N THR A 27 27.83 -12.32 15.08
CA THR A 27 27.48 -12.08 13.67
C THR A 27 28.56 -11.28 12.92
N GLY A 28 29.48 -10.60 13.63
CA GLY A 28 30.58 -9.86 13.03
C GLY A 28 31.62 -10.71 12.29
N ASP A 29 31.85 -11.95 12.71
CA ASP A 29 32.90 -12.81 12.12
C ASP A 29 32.51 -13.37 10.75
N TYR A 30 31.21 -13.52 10.48
CA TYR A 30 30.72 -14.05 9.20
C TYR A 30 30.76 -13.04 8.05
N PHE A 31 30.82 -11.75 8.34
CA PHE A 31 30.70 -10.68 7.33
C PHE A 31 31.95 -9.81 7.25
N GLY A 32 33.10 -10.24 7.77
CA GLY A 32 34.36 -9.50 7.71
C GLY A 32 34.40 -8.19 8.50
N GLY A 33 33.56 -8.06 9.54
CA GLY A 33 33.65 -6.98 10.54
C GLY A 33 33.11 -5.59 10.11
N LEU A 34 32.59 -5.42 8.89
CA LEU A 34 32.06 -4.15 8.39
C LEU A 34 30.54 -4.02 8.47
N THR A 35 29.87 -4.93 9.16
CA THR A 35 28.41 -4.97 9.22
C THR A 35 27.89 -4.62 10.62
N ARG A 36 26.70 -4.01 10.68
CA ARG A 36 25.98 -3.80 11.94
C ARG A 36 25.18 -5.07 12.29
N PRO A 37 25.22 -5.54 13.54
CA PRO A 37 24.39 -6.67 13.95
C PRO A 37 22.92 -6.32 13.88
N LEU A 38 22.10 -7.26 13.42
CA LEU A 38 20.64 -7.18 13.54
C LEU A 38 20.22 -7.57 14.95
N THR A 39 19.37 -6.76 15.55
CA THR A 39 18.80 -7.01 16.87
C THR A 39 17.38 -7.56 16.77
N PHE A 40 16.95 -8.35 17.76
CA PHE A 40 15.62 -8.98 17.74
C PHE A 40 14.46 -7.99 17.73
N ASP A 41 14.65 -6.79 18.28
CA ASP A 41 13.67 -5.72 18.25
C ASP A 41 13.43 -5.15 16.84
N ARG A 42 14.34 -5.45 15.88
CA ARG A 42 14.22 -5.11 14.47
C ARG A 42 13.73 -6.27 13.60
N MET A 43 13.56 -7.44 14.18
CA MET A 43 13.07 -8.61 13.46
C MET A 43 11.54 -8.57 13.36
N ILE A 44 11.04 -8.82 12.15
CA ILE A 44 9.61 -8.99 11.90
C ILE A 44 9.29 -10.48 12.02
N PRO A 45 8.54 -10.93 13.02
CA PRO A 45 8.16 -12.33 13.12
C PRO A 45 7.21 -12.72 11.98
N PRO A 46 7.50 -13.79 11.24
CA PRO A 46 6.63 -14.26 10.18
C PRO A 46 5.38 -14.95 10.74
N TYR A 47 4.28 -14.91 9.99
CA TYR A 47 3.13 -15.78 10.22
C TYR A 47 3.47 -17.22 9.84
N ALA A 48 2.89 -18.19 10.53
CA ALA A 48 2.99 -19.58 10.15
C ALA A 48 1.93 -19.92 9.08
N LEU A 49 2.36 -20.53 7.97
CA LEU A 49 1.47 -20.95 6.90
C LEU A 49 1.77 -22.41 6.53
N GLU A 50 0.74 -23.23 6.48
CA GLU A 50 0.85 -24.60 6.01
C GLU A 50 0.28 -24.71 4.59
N VAL A 51 0.98 -25.45 3.74
CA VAL A 51 0.57 -25.73 2.36
C VAL A 51 0.69 -27.21 2.05
N THR A 52 -0.10 -27.67 1.10
CA THR A 52 -0.04 -29.06 0.64
C THR A 52 -0.08 -29.12 -0.88
N PHE A 53 0.26 -30.30 -1.42
CA PHE A 53 0.22 -30.53 -2.86
C PHE A 53 -1.20 -30.68 -3.41
N ASN A 54 -2.12 -31.25 -2.65
CA ASN A 54 -3.47 -31.63 -3.11
C ASN A 54 -4.52 -30.55 -2.90
N LYS A 55 -4.28 -29.57 -2.03
CA LYS A 55 -5.23 -28.49 -1.70
C LYS A 55 -4.56 -27.14 -1.90
N THR A 56 -5.34 -26.12 -2.15
CA THR A 56 -4.87 -24.73 -2.27
C THR A 56 -5.20 -23.98 -0.99
N THR A 57 -4.22 -23.30 -0.41
CA THR A 57 -4.42 -22.37 0.67
C THR A 57 -4.68 -20.98 0.10
N HIS A 58 -5.72 -20.30 0.58
CA HIS A 58 -6.07 -18.94 0.18
C HIS A 58 -5.73 -17.97 1.30
N VAL A 59 -5.00 -16.91 0.95
CA VAL A 59 -4.69 -15.81 1.86
C VAL A 59 -5.36 -14.55 1.33
N ILE A 60 -6.25 -13.98 2.12
CA ILE A 60 -7.05 -12.80 1.77
C ILE A 60 -6.44 -11.58 2.47
N PHE A 61 -6.05 -10.58 1.71
CA PHE A 61 -5.47 -9.35 2.23
C PHE A 61 -6.51 -8.22 2.24
N PRO A 62 -6.37 -7.24 3.15
CA PRO A 62 -7.30 -6.11 3.21
C PRO A 62 -7.15 -5.12 2.04
N SER A 63 -6.05 -5.21 1.28
CA SER A 63 -5.77 -4.36 0.12
C SER A 63 -5.23 -5.21 -1.04
N ALA A 64 -5.26 -4.66 -2.25
CA ALA A 64 -4.77 -5.33 -3.45
C ALA A 64 -3.29 -5.74 -3.32
N ILE A 65 -2.95 -6.90 -3.83
CA ILE A 65 -1.59 -7.44 -3.81
C ILE A 65 -0.78 -6.76 -4.93
N ARG A 66 0.32 -6.14 -4.54
CA ARG A 66 1.25 -5.50 -5.47
C ARG A 66 2.44 -6.38 -5.82
N TYR A 67 3.00 -7.08 -4.84
CA TYR A 67 4.22 -7.86 -4.98
C TYR A 67 4.13 -9.15 -4.17
N VAL A 68 4.66 -10.23 -4.73
CA VAL A 68 4.77 -11.54 -4.08
C VAL A 68 6.16 -12.09 -4.34
N ASP A 69 6.83 -12.54 -3.30
CA ASP A 69 8.13 -13.19 -3.36
C ASP A 69 8.09 -14.55 -2.67
N LEU A 70 8.63 -15.56 -3.35
CA LEU A 70 8.70 -16.93 -2.88
C LEU A 70 10.15 -17.32 -2.59
N GLY A 71 10.42 -17.84 -1.41
CA GLY A 71 11.77 -18.22 -1.00
C GLY A 71 12.32 -19.46 -1.68
N SER A 72 11.48 -20.33 -2.23
CA SER A 72 11.90 -21.51 -2.95
C SER A 72 10.94 -21.89 -4.08
N ALA A 73 11.44 -22.70 -5.02
CA ALA A 73 10.63 -23.30 -6.09
C ALA A 73 9.67 -24.40 -5.60
N ASP A 74 9.72 -24.77 -4.33
CA ASP A 74 8.81 -25.74 -3.71
C ASP A 74 7.40 -25.17 -3.49
N LEU A 75 7.26 -23.86 -3.65
CA LEU A 75 6.01 -23.12 -3.50
C LEU A 75 5.50 -22.63 -4.85
N LEU A 76 4.19 -22.64 -5.00
CA LEU A 76 3.47 -21.97 -6.08
C LEU A 76 2.54 -20.94 -5.47
N ALA A 77 2.59 -19.71 -5.97
CA ALA A 77 1.63 -18.68 -5.58
C ALA A 77 1.18 -17.88 -6.80
N ALA A 78 -0.10 -17.54 -6.82
CA ALA A 78 -0.70 -16.70 -7.85
C ALA A 78 -1.89 -15.94 -7.26
N LYS A 79 -2.17 -14.75 -7.77
CA LYS A 79 -3.44 -14.08 -7.47
C LYS A 79 -4.59 -14.96 -7.96
N ALA A 80 -5.69 -14.98 -7.24
CA ALA A 80 -6.90 -15.65 -7.72
C ALA A 80 -7.54 -14.85 -8.87
N ASP A 81 -8.03 -15.56 -9.87
CA ASP A 81 -8.59 -14.94 -11.07
C ASP A 81 -9.75 -13.99 -10.72
N GLY A 82 -9.69 -12.77 -11.25
CA GLY A 82 -10.71 -11.74 -11.02
C GLY A 82 -10.66 -11.10 -9.63
N THR A 83 -9.63 -11.39 -8.82
CA THR A 83 -9.44 -10.77 -7.51
C THR A 83 -8.04 -10.18 -7.37
N GLU A 84 -7.95 -9.00 -6.79
CA GLU A 84 -6.66 -8.32 -6.61
C GLU A 84 -6.04 -8.57 -5.22
N ASN A 85 -6.83 -9.04 -4.27
CA ASN A 85 -6.44 -9.17 -2.85
C ASN A 85 -6.43 -10.61 -2.33
N VAL A 86 -6.62 -11.59 -3.19
CA VAL A 86 -6.59 -13.02 -2.80
C VAL A 86 -5.39 -13.71 -3.42
N LEU A 87 -4.53 -14.27 -2.57
CA LEU A 87 -3.38 -15.06 -2.98
C LEU A 87 -3.68 -16.56 -2.83
N ARG A 88 -3.49 -17.31 -3.87
CA ARG A 88 -3.53 -18.77 -3.88
C ARG A 88 -2.11 -19.30 -3.66
N VAL A 89 -1.93 -20.11 -2.64
CA VAL A 89 -0.63 -20.72 -2.31
C VAL A 89 -0.77 -22.24 -2.27
N LYS A 90 0.19 -22.92 -2.85
CA LYS A 90 0.21 -24.38 -2.94
C LYS A 90 1.64 -24.91 -2.93
N ALA A 91 1.84 -26.13 -2.44
CA ALA A 91 3.11 -26.82 -2.62
C ALA A 91 3.28 -27.27 -4.08
N ALA A 92 4.45 -27.00 -4.65
CA ALA A 92 4.84 -27.49 -5.97
C ALA A 92 5.28 -28.97 -5.94
N LEU A 93 5.84 -29.38 -4.80
CA LEU A 93 6.31 -30.74 -4.54
C LEU A 93 5.62 -31.29 -3.28
N ARG A 94 5.46 -32.62 -3.26
CA ARG A 94 5.00 -33.31 -2.05
C ARG A 94 6.12 -33.37 -1.04
N ASP A 95 5.76 -33.21 0.23
CA ASP A 95 6.63 -33.53 1.37
C ASP A 95 8.01 -32.82 1.31
N PHE A 96 8.03 -31.54 0.97
CA PHE A 96 9.28 -30.81 1.08
C PHE A 96 9.66 -30.62 2.55
N SER A 97 10.88 -31.00 2.90
CA SER A 97 11.33 -31.09 4.29
C SER A 97 11.82 -29.78 4.90
N ARG A 98 12.18 -28.80 4.07
CA ARG A 98 12.71 -27.51 4.51
C ARG A 98 11.62 -26.46 4.53
N GLU A 99 11.57 -25.69 5.62
CA GLU A 99 10.72 -24.52 5.65
C GLU A 99 11.16 -23.50 4.58
N SER A 100 10.19 -22.88 3.95
CA SER A 100 10.40 -21.80 3.01
C SER A 100 9.74 -20.51 3.52
N ASN A 101 9.89 -19.44 2.80
CA ASN A 101 9.22 -18.17 3.14
C ASN A 101 8.42 -17.63 1.97
N LEU A 102 7.45 -16.81 2.30
CA LEU A 102 6.62 -16.06 1.37
C LEU A 102 6.50 -14.64 1.90
N SER A 103 6.73 -13.66 1.03
CA SER A 103 6.53 -12.25 1.36
C SER A 103 5.54 -11.60 0.42
N VAL A 104 4.67 -10.74 0.94
CA VAL A 104 3.64 -10.04 0.17
C VAL A 104 3.66 -8.56 0.54
N ILE A 105 3.60 -7.72 -0.48
CA ILE A 105 3.39 -6.27 -0.34
C ILE A 105 2.06 -5.92 -0.97
N THR A 106 1.25 -5.18 -0.26
CA THR A 106 -0.05 -4.70 -0.73
C THR A 106 0.01 -3.24 -1.19
N GLU A 107 -0.99 -2.79 -1.96
CA GLU A 107 -1.05 -1.45 -2.56
C GLU A 107 -1.05 -0.31 -1.52
N ASP A 108 -1.52 -0.58 -0.31
CA ASP A 108 -1.47 0.33 0.83
C ASP A 108 -0.11 0.37 1.54
N GLY A 109 0.90 -0.37 1.03
CA GLY A 109 2.25 -0.42 1.56
C GLY A 109 2.43 -1.33 2.77
N ALA A 110 1.46 -2.18 3.10
CA ALA A 110 1.61 -3.17 4.15
C ALA A 110 2.50 -4.34 3.67
N TYR A 111 3.40 -4.78 4.56
CA TYR A 111 4.29 -5.92 4.31
C TYR A 111 3.90 -7.09 5.20
N TYR A 112 3.66 -8.22 4.58
CA TYR A 112 3.33 -9.48 5.24
C TYR A 112 4.40 -10.51 4.93
N THR A 113 4.89 -11.22 5.94
CA THR A 113 5.86 -12.30 5.78
C THR A 113 5.37 -13.58 6.44
N PHE A 114 5.61 -14.68 5.79
CA PHE A 114 5.15 -16.01 6.19
C PHE A 114 6.33 -16.99 6.21
N ASN A 115 6.37 -17.82 7.23
CA ASN A 115 7.17 -19.03 7.26
C ASN A 115 6.27 -20.18 6.80
N VAL A 116 6.64 -20.86 5.73
CA VAL A 116 5.80 -21.84 5.03
C VAL A 116 6.33 -23.23 5.19
N LYS A 117 5.48 -24.14 5.65
CA LYS A 117 5.75 -25.57 5.81
C LYS A 117 4.83 -26.40 4.93
N TYR A 118 5.33 -27.59 4.57
CA TYR A 118 4.46 -28.63 4.04
C TYR A 118 3.68 -29.31 5.18
N ALA A 119 2.41 -29.56 4.94
CA ALA A 119 1.57 -30.40 5.76
C ALA A 119 0.66 -31.25 4.86
N ASP A 120 0.54 -32.56 5.13
CA ASP A 120 -0.37 -33.42 4.35
C ASP A 120 -1.81 -32.96 4.48
N GLU A 121 -2.21 -32.55 5.68
CA GLU A 121 -3.54 -32.04 6.00
C GLU A 121 -3.45 -30.68 6.72
N PRO A 122 -3.30 -29.58 5.98
CA PRO A 122 -3.28 -28.24 6.58
C PRO A 122 -4.57 -27.95 7.35
N VAL A 123 -4.43 -27.42 8.56
CA VAL A 123 -5.56 -27.07 9.40
C VAL A 123 -6.34 -25.88 8.83
N LYS A 124 -5.62 -24.92 8.23
CA LYS A 124 -6.18 -23.69 7.69
C LYS A 124 -5.98 -23.60 6.20
N LEU A 125 -7.06 -23.68 5.42
CA LEU A 125 -7.05 -23.52 3.97
C LEU A 125 -7.51 -22.14 3.49
N SER A 126 -8.05 -21.32 4.40
CA SER A 126 -8.42 -19.95 4.12
C SER A 126 -8.05 -19.08 5.31
N VAL A 127 -7.24 -18.07 5.06
CA VAL A 127 -6.72 -17.15 6.08
C VAL A 127 -7.03 -15.73 5.64
N GLU A 128 -7.65 -14.96 6.52
CA GLU A 128 -7.88 -13.54 6.33
C GLU A 128 -6.86 -12.74 7.16
N MET A 129 -6.15 -11.83 6.49
CA MET A 129 -5.23 -10.91 7.13
C MET A 129 -6.00 -9.69 7.61
N THR A 130 -5.80 -9.30 8.87
CA THR A 130 -6.52 -8.19 9.49
C THR A 130 -6.09 -6.85 8.89
N ASP A 131 -7.05 -5.98 8.59
CA ASP A 131 -6.80 -4.57 8.26
C ASP A 131 -6.74 -3.74 9.55
N PHE A 132 -5.52 -3.50 10.04
CA PHE A 132 -5.29 -2.69 11.24
C PHE A 132 -5.64 -1.21 11.08
N LEU A 133 -5.96 -0.77 9.86
CA LEU A 133 -6.35 0.62 9.58
C LEU A 133 -7.84 0.89 9.81
N HIS A 134 -8.66 -0.16 9.90
CA HIS A 134 -10.13 -0.05 10.03
C HIS A 134 -10.61 -0.19 11.47
N ASP A 135 -9.87 -0.87 12.33
CA ASP A 135 -10.16 -0.87 13.76
C ASP A 135 -9.66 0.44 14.35
N GLY A 136 -10.59 1.31 14.76
CA GLY A 136 -10.35 2.68 15.22
C GLY A 136 -9.40 2.86 16.43
N GLU A 137 -8.61 1.87 16.77
CA GLU A 137 -7.53 1.90 17.74
C GLU A 137 -6.18 1.93 17.03
N ALA A 138 -5.71 3.13 16.76
CA ALA A 138 -4.47 3.43 16.03
C ALA A 138 -3.18 3.10 16.79
N VAL A 139 -3.12 2.21 17.76
CA VAL A 139 -1.99 2.19 18.68
C VAL A 139 -1.10 0.95 18.64
N ASN A 140 -1.54 -0.17 18.11
CA ASN A 140 -0.69 -1.35 18.04
C ASN A 140 -0.69 -1.95 16.65
N ARG A 141 0.20 -1.45 15.77
CA ARG A 141 0.57 -2.22 14.59
C ARG A 141 1.18 -3.53 15.07
N PRO A 142 0.69 -4.70 14.63
CA PRO A 142 1.41 -5.94 14.88
C PRO A 142 2.80 -5.82 14.28
N ASN A 143 3.80 -6.36 14.96
CA ASN A 143 5.20 -6.30 14.57
C ASN A 143 5.52 -6.87 13.18
N ASN A 144 4.54 -7.47 12.51
CA ASN A 144 4.68 -8.13 11.21
C ASN A 144 3.94 -7.43 10.05
N ALA A 145 3.34 -6.25 10.27
CA ALA A 145 2.83 -5.40 9.21
C ALA A 145 3.63 -4.11 9.18
N LEU A 146 4.50 -3.95 8.20
CA LEU A 146 5.34 -2.78 8.03
C LEU A 146 4.88 -1.92 6.86
N GLU A 147 5.11 -0.63 7.02
CA GLU A 147 4.96 0.34 5.96
C GLU A 147 6.17 0.29 5.02
N ILE A 148 5.92 0.21 3.72
CA ILE A 148 6.96 0.13 2.68
C ILE A 148 6.86 1.36 1.79
N TYR A 149 8.02 1.96 1.52
CA TYR A 149 8.12 3.08 0.59
C TYR A 149 8.17 2.57 -0.84
N MET A 150 7.42 3.22 -1.73
CA MET A 150 7.35 2.92 -3.15
C MET A 150 8.06 4.02 -3.94
N GLU A 151 8.91 3.64 -4.89
CA GLU A 151 9.74 4.58 -5.65
C GLU A 151 8.93 5.70 -6.31
N GLU A 152 7.77 5.39 -6.87
CA GLU A 152 6.89 6.38 -7.51
C GLU A 152 6.28 7.42 -6.55
N LEU A 153 6.29 7.15 -5.24
CA LEU A 153 5.84 8.10 -4.21
C LEU A 153 6.99 8.92 -3.61
N GLY A 154 8.23 8.70 -4.08
CA GLY A 154 9.42 9.38 -3.56
C GLY A 154 9.71 9.00 -2.10
N SER A 155 9.73 10.00 -1.21
CA SER A 155 9.95 9.78 0.23
C SER A 155 8.66 9.57 1.04
N GLU A 156 7.48 9.59 0.38
CA GLU A 156 6.21 9.38 1.05
C GLU A 156 5.87 7.89 1.17
N SER A 157 5.31 7.51 2.31
CA SER A 157 4.76 6.18 2.45
C SER A 157 3.38 6.06 1.81
N PRO A 158 3.01 4.91 1.24
CA PRO A 158 1.67 4.68 0.70
C PRO A 158 0.56 4.89 1.73
N LEU A 159 0.81 4.54 2.99
CA LEU A 159 -0.14 4.77 4.08
C LEU A 159 -0.38 6.26 4.32
N LEU A 160 0.67 7.06 4.40
CA LEU A 160 0.55 8.50 4.61
C LEU A 160 -0.18 9.16 3.45
N VAL A 161 0.12 8.79 2.20
CA VAL A 161 -0.60 9.26 1.01
C VAL A 161 -2.09 8.93 1.10
N LYS A 162 -2.46 7.70 1.50
CA LYS A 162 -3.84 7.29 1.72
C LYS A 162 -4.53 8.12 2.81
N LEU A 163 -3.85 8.36 3.93
CA LEU A 163 -4.39 9.17 5.04
C LEU A 163 -4.59 10.64 4.64
N ILE A 164 -3.66 11.22 3.87
CA ILE A 164 -3.78 12.58 3.33
C ILE A 164 -5.00 12.67 2.41
N MET A 165 -5.14 11.78 1.42
CA MET A 165 -6.29 11.77 0.52
C MET A 165 -7.61 11.65 1.28
N ARG A 166 -7.67 10.75 2.27
CA ARG A 166 -8.85 10.56 3.13
C ARG A 166 -9.16 11.80 3.96
N SER A 167 -8.15 12.47 4.49
CA SER A 167 -8.31 13.73 5.25
C SER A 167 -8.89 14.84 4.36
N ILE A 168 -8.35 15.04 3.16
CA ILE A 168 -8.86 16.00 2.17
C ILE A 168 -10.33 15.68 1.83
N TYR A 169 -10.63 14.42 1.55
CA TYR A 169 -11.98 13.96 1.20
C TYR A 169 -12.98 14.19 2.34
N LYS A 170 -12.61 13.88 3.58
CA LYS A 170 -13.49 14.05 4.75
C LYS A 170 -13.70 15.51 5.14
N ASN A 171 -12.65 16.32 5.09
CA ASN A 171 -12.74 17.74 5.43
C ASN A 171 -13.57 18.53 4.42
N ASP A 172 -13.64 18.07 3.20
CA ASP A 172 -14.51 18.60 2.13
C ASP A 172 -14.45 20.12 1.93
N ARG A 173 -13.29 20.73 2.16
CA ARG A 173 -13.09 22.17 1.99
C ARG A 173 -13.10 22.56 0.53
N ARG A 174 -13.57 23.74 0.23
CA ARG A 174 -13.51 24.35 -1.10
C ARG A 174 -12.54 25.53 -1.09
N GLU A 175 -11.27 25.25 -1.33
CA GLU A 175 -10.20 26.25 -1.38
C GLU A 175 -10.18 26.96 -2.74
N VAL A 176 -10.42 26.23 -3.83
CA VAL A 176 -10.49 26.76 -5.19
C VAL A 176 -11.94 27.01 -5.57
N LYS A 177 -12.28 28.26 -5.96
CA LYS A 177 -13.67 28.68 -6.23
C LYS A 177 -13.94 28.96 -7.70
N HIS A 178 -12.90 29.17 -8.50
CA HIS A 178 -13.01 29.69 -9.88
C HIS A 178 -12.71 28.66 -10.95
N ILE A 179 -12.29 27.44 -10.61
CA ILE A 179 -11.91 26.40 -11.57
C ILE A 179 -12.99 25.30 -11.64
N GLY A 180 -13.48 25.08 -12.85
CA GLY A 180 -14.47 24.05 -13.13
C GLY A 180 -15.24 24.33 -14.40
N CYS A 181 -16.14 23.42 -14.74
CA CYS A 181 -17.07 23.59 -15.85
C CYS A 181 -18.47 23.11 -15.48
N LYS A 182 -19.47 23.60 -16.22
CA LYS A 182 -20.85 23.16 -16.09
C LYS A 182 -21.48 23.06 -17.48
N ARG A 183 -21.70 21.83 -17.94
CA ARG A 183 -22.29 21.53 -19.24
C ARG A 183 -23.17 20.29 -19.17
N PHE A 184 -24.21 20.24 -19.95
CA PHE A 184 -25.09 19.05 -20.09
C PHE A 184 -25.70 18.54 -18.78
N GLY A 185 -25.99 19.46 -17.82
CA GLY A 185 -26.50 19.09 -16.50
C GLY A 185 -25.43 18.53 -15.53
N ILE A 186 -24.18 18.47 -15.98
CA ILE A 186 -23.04 18.06 -15.17
C ILE A 186 -22.24 19.27 -14.76
N GLN A 187 -21.83 19.32 -13.49
CA GLN A 187 -20.89 20.31 -12.96
C GLN A 187 -19.64 19.58 -12.46
N TYR A 188 -18.50 19.91 -13.03
CA TYR A 188 -17.20 19.36 -12.70
C TYR A 188 -16.30 20.46 -12.12
N LEU A 189 -15.85 20.30 -10.89
CA LEU A 189 -15.18 21.33 -10.11
C LEU A 189 -13.85 20.82 -9.57
N LEU A 190 -12.86 21.70 -9.58
CA LEU A 190 -11.67 21.59 -8.73
C LEU A 190 -11.96 22.27 -7.40
N LYS A 191 -12.02 21.51 -6.31
CA LYS A 191 -12.28 22.03 -4.97
C LYS A 191 -11.04 22.52 -4.27
N GLY A 192 -9.90 21.90 -4.52
CA GLY A 192 -8.63 22.27 -3.91
C GLY A 192 -7.45 21.56 -4.54
N ILE A 193 -6.29 22.18 -4.42
CA ILE A 193 -4.98 21.60 -4.73
C ILE A 193 -4.17 21.68 -3.44
N TYR A 194 -3.59 20.54 -3.06
CA TYR A 194 -2.77 20.44 -1.85
C TYR A 194 -1.40 19.88 -2.21
N SER A 195 -0.39 20.22 -1.43
CA SER A 195 0.96 19.70 -1.60
C SER A 195 1.50 19.15 -0.29
N HIS A 196 2.23 18.04 -0.39
CA HIS A 196 2.98 17.47 0.70
C HIS A 196 4.17 16.69 0.14
N ASN A 197 5.36 17.03 0.61
CA ASN A 197 6.61 16.31 0.37
C ASN A 197 6.83 15.89 -1.11
N GLY A 198 6.62 16.83 -2.04
CA GLY A 198 6.84 16.58 -3.47
C GLY A 198 5.68 15.87 -4.19
N LEU A 199 4.56 15.66 -3.54
CA LEU A 199 3.33 15.16 -4.16
C LEU A 199 2.25 16.25 -4.17
N LEU A 200 1.38 16.17 -5.17
CA LEU A 200 0.22 17.05 -5.34
C LEU A 200 -1.05 16.25 -5.20
N TYR A 201 -2.04 16.83 -4.53
CA TYR A 201 -3.35 16.22 -4.31
C TYR A 201 -4.43 17.11 -4.88
N PHE A 202 -5.21 16.57 -5.80
CA PHE A 202 -6.31 17.27 -6.48
C PHE A 202 -7.64 16.77 -5.93
N HIS A 203 -8.40 17.66 -5.30
CA HIS A 203 -9.75 17.37 -4.80
C HIS A 203 -10.77 17.80 -5.84
N LEU A 204 -11.43 16.84 -6.44
CA LEU A 204 -12.40 17.02 -7.52
C LEU A 204 -13.82 16.72 -7.03
N GLN A 205 -14.80 17.41 -7.60
CA GLN A 205 -16.22 17.13 -7.39
C GLN A 205 -16.96 17.07 -8.72
N LEU A 206 -17.76 16.03 -8.87
CA LEU A 206 -18.68 15.88 -10.00
C LEU A 206 -20.13 15.86 -9.47
N LYS A 207 -20.95 16.81 -9.90
CA LYS A 207 -22.37 16.89 -9.59
C LYS A 207 -23.20 16.66 -10.83
N ASN A 208 -24.04 15.64 -10.80
CA ASN A 208 -25.00 15.33 -11.85
C ASN A 208 -26.37 15.86 -11.48
N SER A 209 -26.81 16.95 -12.11
CA SER A 209 -28.13 17.54 -11.92
C SER A 209 -29.19 16.98 -12.85
N SER A 210 -28.80 16.11 -13.81
CA SER A 210 -29.72 15.41 -14.72
C SER A 210 -30.33 14.19 -14.04
N ASN A 211 -31.34 13.58 -14.69
CA ASN A 211 -31.92 12.31 -14.26
C ASN A 211 -31.17 11.10 -14.79
N VAL A 212 -30.27 11.31 -15.77
CA VAL A 212 -29.50 10.22 -16.44
C VAL A 212 -28.17 10.05 -15.73
N PRO A 213 -27.78 8.83 -15.33
CA PRO A 213 -26.46 8.57 -14.78
C PRO A 213 -25.35 9.03 -15.70
N PHE A 214 -24.24 9.45 -15.14
CA PHE A 214 -23.00 9.76 -15.85
C PHE A 214 -22.01 8.62 -15.58
N GLU A 215 -21.69 7.85 -16.59
CA GLU A 215 -20.71 6.77 -16.51
C GLU A 215 -19.35 7.30 -16.95
N VAL A 216 -18.37 7.15 -16.06
CA VAL A 216 -16.99 7.59 -16.31
C VAL A 216 -16.28 6.55 -17.16
N ASP A 217 -15.77 6.96 -18.31
CA ASP A 217 -14.84 6.15 -19.09
C ASP A 217 -13.43 6.31 -18.53
N HIS A 218 -12.90 7.51 -18.57
CA HIS A 218 -11.58 7.84 -18.00
C HIS A 218 -11.46 9.30 -17.64
N LEU A 219 -10.51 9.59 -16.77
CA LEU A 219 -10.10 10.92 -16.35
C LEU A 219 -8.64 11.13 -16.73
N THR A 220 -8.31 12.26 -17.33
CA THR A 220 -6.94 12.59 -17.75
C THR A 220 -6.47 13.90 -17.19
N PHE A 221 -5.19 13.95 -16.84
CA PHE A 221 -4.43 15.16 -16.53
C PHE A 221 -3.35 15.32 -17.59
N LYS A 222 -3.33 16.44 -18.30
CA LYS A 222 -2.34 16.67 -19.36
C LYS A 222 -1.88 18.12 -19.39
N ILE A 223 -0.61 18.35 -19.60
CA ILE A 223 -0.05 19.68 -19.87
C ILE A 223 -0.13 19.89 -21.36
N ALA A 224 -0.79 20.95 -21.79
CA ALA A 224 -1.01 21.29 -23.19
C ALA A 224 -0.77 22.76 -23.44
N ASP A 225 -0.48 23.11 -24.71
CA ASP A 225 -0.26 24.49 -25.15
C ASP A 225 -1.52 25.34 -25.01
N LYS A 226 -1.40 26.57 -24.49
CA LYS A 226 -2.53 27.55 -24.42
C LYS A 226 -2.99 28.00 -25.80
N LYS A 227 -2.08 28.08 -26.77
CA LYS A 227 -2.36 28.52 -28.13
C LYS A 227 -1.92 27.43 -29.11
N VAL A 228 -2.85 26.93 -29.87
CA VAL A 228 -2.58 25.99 -30.95
C VAL A 228 -2.40 26.79 -32.23
N ALA A 229 -1.17 26.90 -32.73
CA ALA A 229 -0.92 27.45 -34.07
C ALA A 229 -1.47 26.48 -35.14
N LYS A 230 -2.14 27.01 -36.16
CA LYS A 230 -2.88 26.22 -37.21
C LYS A 230 -2.04 25.15 -37.94
N ARG A 231 -0.73 25.06 -37.74
CA ARG A 231 0.20 24.14 -38.43
C ARG A 231 1.24 23.45 -37.54
N THR A 232 1.07 23.48 -36.21
CA THR A 232 2.04 22.86 -35.29
C THR A 232 1.39 21.63 -34.68
N ALA A 233 2.18 20.55 -34.54
CA ALA A 233 1.74 19.38 -33.78
C ALA A 233 1.54 19.80 -32.30
N ILE A 234 0.39 19.46 -31.72
CA ILE A 234 0.08 19.71 -30.32
C ILE A 234 0.96 18.78 -29.49
N GLN A 235 1.83 19.35 -28.65
CA GLN A 235 2.59 18.59 -27.70
C GLN A 235 1.80 18.50 -26.39
N GLU A 236 1.35 17.31 -26.06
CA GLU A 236 0.65 17.01 -24.81
C GLU A 236 1.53 16.11 -23.95
N GLN A 237 1.69 16.46 -22.69
CA GLN A 237 2.34 15.62 -21.69
C GLN A 237 1.29 15.11 -20.71
N VAL A 238 1.05 13.81 -20.72
CA VAL A 238 0.10 13.17 -19.80
C VAL A 238 0.75 13.00 -18.42
N ILE A 239 0.08 13.49 -17.40
CA ILE A 239 0.43 13.27 -15.99
C ILE A 239 -0.45 12.14 -15.47
N ARG A 240 0.16 11.03 -15.11
CA ARG A 240 -0.58 9.87 -14.59
C ARG A 240 -0.74 9.97 -13.09
N PRO A 241 -1.97 9.85 -12.56
CA PRO A 241 -2.20 9.77 -11.12
C PRO A 241 -1.47 8.56 -10.52
N LEU A 242 -0.83 8.77 -9.38
CA LEU A 242 -0.15 7.72 -8.63
C LEU A 242 -1.11 6.95 -7.74
N ARG A 243 -2.09 7.67 -7.16
CA ARG A 243 -3.13 7.11 -6.28
C ARG A 243 -4.44 7.86 -6.50
N ALA A 244 -5.53 7.19 -6.16
CA ALA A 244 -6.87 7.76 -6.19
C ALA A 244 -7.67 7.32 -4.96
N HIS A 245 -8.44 8.23 -4.40
CA HIS A 245 -9.42 7.95 -3.35
C HIS A 245 -10.82 8.23 -3.86
N ASN A 246 -11.74 7.27 -3.67
CA ASN A 246 -13.11 7.31 -4.16
C ASN A 246 -13.20 7.54 -5.68
N ASN A 247 -12.43 6.77 -6.45
CA ASN A 247 -12.46 6.82 -7.92
C ASN A 247 -13.74 6.17 -8.46
N VAL A 248 -14.84 6.94 -8.41
CA VAL A 248 -16.16 6.45 -8.80
C VAL A 248 -16.29 6.30 -10.32
N GLN A 249 -16.94 5.24 -10.75
CA GLN A 249 -17.19 4.93 -12.16
C GLN A 249 -18.57 5.41 -12.63
N VAL A 250 -19.51 5.61 -11.72
CA VAL A 250 -20.88 6.03 -12.04
C VAL A 250 -21.36 7.10 -11.08
N ILE A 251 -21.79 8.24 -11.60
CA ILE A 251 -22.45 9.29 -10.84
C ILE A 251 -23.94 9.28 -11.18
N ARG A 252 -24.74 8.83 -10.23
CA ARG A 252 -26.18 8.71 -10.41
C ARG A 252 -26.83 10.07 -10.71
N GLY A 253 -28.00 10.03 -11.35
CA GLY A 253 -28.82 11.23 -11.54
C GLY A 253 -29.16 11.89 -10.21
N LYS A 254 -29.16 13.23 -10.15
CA LYS A 254 -29.42 14.04 -8.95
C LYS A 254 -28.47 13.76 -7.79
N SER A 255 -27.24 13.32 -8.07
CA SER A 255 -26.24 13.05 -7.05
C SER A 255 -24.94 13.82 -7.26
N SER A 256 -24.07 13.75 -6.28
CA SER A 256 -22.75 14.38 -6.31
C SER A 256 -21.73 13.44 -5.70
N GLU A 257 -20.58 13.31 -6.36
CA GLU A 257 -19.46 12.52 -5.89
C GLU A 257 -18.19 13.37 -5.84
N ARG A 258 -17.29 13.00 -4.96
CA ARG A 258 -15.97 13.65 -4.81
C ARG A 258 -14.88 12.62 -4.96
N MET A 259 -13.75 13.04 -5.47
CA MET A 259 -12.58 12.19 -5.72
C MET A 259 -11.32 12.96 -5.31
N VAL A 260 -10.31 12.25 -4.82
CA VAL A 260 -9.00 12.84 -4.58
C VAL A 260 -7.97 12.03 -5.34
N PHE A 261 -7.13 12.71 -6.13
CA PHE A 261 -6.05 12.11 -6.88
C PHE A 261 -4.71 12.62 -6.39
N THR A 262 -3.76 11.70 -6.24
CA THR A 262 -2.36 12.04 -5.97
C THR A 262 -1.58 12.03 -7.27
N LEU A 263 -0.92 13.15 -7.58
CA LEU A 263 -0.08 13.33 -8.75
C LEU A 263 1.38 13.53 -8.33
N PRO A 264 2.36 13.11 -9.17
CA PRO A 264 3.75 13.49 -8.95
C PRO A 264 3.89 15.01 -9.08
N LYS A 265 4.96 15.56 -8.52
CA LYS A 265 5.31 16.97 -8.72
C LYS A 265 5.59 17.24 -10.20
N PHE A 266 5.00 18.31 -10.73
CA PHE A 266 5.27 18.83 -12.06
C PHE A 266 5.22 20.35 -12.05
N THR A 267 5.71 20.95 -13.12
CA THR A 267 5.64 22.39 -13.37
C THR A 267 4.88 22.65 -14.66
N ILE A 268 4.18 23.77 -14.71
CA ILE A 268 3.44 24.20 -15.89
C ILE A 268 4.21 25.42 -16.49
N PRO A 269 4.79 25.30 -17.68
CA PRO A 269 5.38 26.44 -18.39
C PRO A 269 4.36 27.56 -18.65
N ASP A 270 4.82 28.80 -18.80
CA ASP A 270 3.94 29.96 -18.94
C ASP A 270 3.03 29.93 -20.18
N ASP A 271 3.49 29.26 -21.24
CA ASP A 271 2.76 29.06 -22.51
C ASP A 271 1.81 27.85 -22.48
N LYS A 272 1.78 27.11 -21.36
CA LYS A 272 0.99 25.90 -21.18
C LYS A 272 0.04 26.01 -19.98
N HIS A 273 -0.91 25.07 -19.93
CA HIS A 273 -1.81 24.87 -18.81
C HIS A 273 -2.00 23.37 -18.56
N LEU A 274 -2.44 23.03 -17.35
CA LEU A 274 -2.93 21.69 -17.07
C LEU A 274 -4.39 21.59 -17.51
N VAL A 275 -4.69 20.63 -18.37
CA VAL A 275 -6.05 20.30 -18.81
C VAL A 275 -6.50 19.07 -18.02
N VAL A 276 -7.64 19.17 -17.36
CA VAL A 276 -8.27 18.07 -16.63
C VAL A 276 -9.55 17.70 -17.34
N GLU A 277 -9.58 16.51 -17.92
CA GLU A 277 -10.68 16.03 -18.76
C GLU A 277 -11.33 14.81 -18.14
N LEU A 278 -12.65 14.77 -18.21
CA LEU A 278 -13.46 13.65 -17.79
C LEU A 278 -14.33 13.20 -18.96
N TYR A 279 -14.14 11.96 -19.39
CA TYR A 279 -14.85 11.38 -20.52
C TYR A 279 -16.00 10.49 -20.05
N GLU A 280 -17.16 10.67 -20.70
CA GLU A 280 -18.32 9.82 -20.50
C GLU A 280 -18.21 8.57 -21.36
N LYS A 281 -18.48 7.41 -20.78
CA LYS A 281 -18.52 6.14 -21.49
C LYS A 281 -19.71 6.11 -22.47
N GLU A 282 -19.41 5.82 -23.72
CA GLU A 282 -20.41 5.73 -24.79
C GLU A 282 -21.35 6.95 -24.88
N GLY A 283 -20.94 8.10 -24.35
CA GLY A 283 -21.70 9.34 -24.30
C GLY A 283 -20.92 10.54 -24.81
N GLY A 284 -21.56 11.71 -24.83
CA GLY A 284 -20.99 12.96 -25.33
C GLY A 284 -20.91 14.09 -24.28
N ARG A 285 -21.21 13.80 -23.01
CA ARG A 285 -21.23 14.83 -21.93
C ARG A 285 -19.86 15.03 -21.31
N HIS A 286 -18.79 15.03 -22.12
CA HIS A 286 -17.43 15.22 -21.62
C HIS A 286 -17.28 16.56 -20.89
N GLN A 287 -16.49 16.57 -19.83
CA GLN A 287 -16.20 17.72 -19.02
C GLN A 287 -14.72 18.05 -19.07
N THR A 288 -14.39 19.33 -19.15
CA THR A 288 -12.99 19.77 -19.14
C THR A 288 -12.87 21.12 -18.45
N PHE A 289 -11.79 21.31 -17.73
CA PHE A 289 -11.35 22.61 -17.22
C PHE A 289 -9.82 22.68 -17.25
N THR A 290 -9.31 23.89 -17.10
CA THR A 290 -7.86 24.16 -17.09
C THR A 290 -7.39 24.70 -15.75
N VAL A 291 -6.15 24.39 -15.40
CA VAL A 291 -5.45 24.87 -14.22
C VAL A 291 -4.19 25.59 -14.68
N GLU A 292 -4.00 26.81 -14.22
CA GLU A 292 -2.82 27.60 -14.52
C GLU A 292 -1.69 27.34 -13.53
N ASN A 293 -0.45 27.71 -13.92
CA ASN A 293 0.68 27.60 -12.99
C ASN A 293 0.45 28.41 -11.70
N ALA A 294 -0.20 29.56 -11.80
CA ALA A 294 -0.55 30.37 -10.62
C ALA A 294 -1.42 29.62 -9.61
N ASP A 295 -2.37 28.80 -10.08
CA ASP A 295 -3.22 27.98 -9.21
C ASP A 295 -2.42 26.88 -8.52
N LEU A 296 -1.45 26.29 -9.24
CA LEU A 296 -0.59 25.24 -8.73
C LEU A 296 0.38 25.73 -7.65
N VAL A 297 0.99 26.91 -7.86
CA VAL A 297 1.90 27.54 -6.86
C VAL A 297 1.18 27.96 -5.58
N HIS A 298 -0.13 28.17 -5.63
CA HIS A 298 -0.95 28.47 -4.46
C HIS A 298 -1.60 27.23 -3.83
N ALA A 299 -1.12 26.03 -4.19
CA ALA A 299 -1.54 24.80 -3.53
C ALA A 299 -1.36 24.89 -2.01
N GLU A 300 -2.37 24.45 -1.26
CA GLU A 300 -2.31 24.44 0.20
C GLU A 300 -1.30 23.41 0.70
N VAL A 301 -0.35 23.83 1.51
CA VAL A 301 0.63 22.90 2.11
C VAL A 301 -0.01 22.17 3.28
N ILE A 302 0.06 20.85 3.25
CA ILE A 302 -0.43 20.01 4.35
C ILE A 302 0.70 19.84 5.37
N ASN A 303 0.54 20.48 6.51
CA ASN A 303 1.48 20.40 7.64
C ASN A 303 0.98 19.47 8.75
N GLU A 304 -0.33 19.24 8.84
CA GLU A 304 -0.97 18.42 9.86
C GLU A 304 -2.15 17.64 9.28
N LEU A 305 -2.26 16.36 9.66
CA LEU A 305 -3.44 15.56 9.38
C LEU A 305 -4.53 15.89 10.38
N LYS A 306 -5.49 16.74 10.00
CA LYS A 306 -6.70 16.94 10.79
C LYS A 306 -7.70 15.85 10.46
N VAL A 307 -7.65 14.77 11.22
CA VAL A 307 -8.67 13.72 11.17
C VAL A 307 -9.81 14.17 12.12
N LYS A 308 -10.95 14.55 11.55
CA LYS A 308 -12.21 14.72 12.30
C LYS A 308 -12.90 13.38 12.42
#